data_cffbe214a0e0d28344d71a98e4e79094
#
_entry.id   cffbe214a0e0d28344d71a98e4e79094
#
_cell.length_a   1.000
_cell.length_b   1.000
_cell.length_c   1.000
_cell.angle_alpha   90.00
_cell.angle_beta   90.00
_cell.angle_gamma   90.00
#
_symmetry.space_group_name_H-M   'P 1'
#
loop_
_entity.id
_entity.type
_entity.pdbx_description
1 polymer ?
#
loop_
_entity_poly.entity_id
_entity_poly.type
_entity_poly.pdbx_seq_one_letter_code
_entity_poly.pdbx_strand_id
1 'polypeptide(L)'
;MSRIISGLAGSIRLAAAPTGTRPTSDRVKESVFASLEAAGAIENADVLDLFAGTGALGLEALSRGAKSLVAIESARAALNVCLKNSASVGTALSAAGARPPMEIKLSDAFAFLASTTKEFDLVFADPPYDLDVAGKLLERVGAILRPNGLFVLELSSKAENPALLKGTELWSEKVYGDTKVLIFRLTAQ
;
A
#
# COMPACT_ATOMS: atom_id res chain seq x y z
N MET A 1 -14.00 -7.71 -9.51
CA MET A 1 -13.42 -6.58 -10.28
C MET A 1 -13.13 -5.51 -9.26
N SER A 2 -11.90 -5.06 -9.08
CA SER A 2 -11.53 -4.05 -8.08
C SER A 2 -11.89 -2.63 -8.57
N ARG A 3 -12.12 -1.71 -7.64
CA ARG A 3 -12.44 -0.30 -7.92
C ARG A 3 -11.82 0.60 -6.85
N ILE A 4 -11.70 1.88 -7.13
CA ILE A 4 -11.47 2.91 -6.11
C ILE A 4 -12.76 3.04 -5.30
N ILE A 5 -12.67 2.88 -3.99
CA ILE A 5 -13.85 2.85 -3.11
C ILE A 5 -14.37 4.26 -2.82
N SER A 6 -13.46 5.18 -2.49
CA SER A 6 -13.82 6.50 -1.98
C SER A 6 -12.86 7.60 -2.45
N GLY A 7 -13.17 8.84 -2.09
CA GLY A 7 -12.37 10.02 -2.42
C GLY A 7 -12.65 10.60 -3.81
N LEU A 8 -11.73 11.44 -4.29
CA LEU A 8 -11.90 12.23 -5.53
C LEU A 8 -12.02 11.38 -6.81
N ALA A 9 -11.45 10.16 -6.80
CA ALA A 9 -11.55 9.20 -7.90
C ALA A 9 -12.48 8.02 -7.57
N GLY A 10 -13.37 8.16 -6.61
CA GLY A 10 -14.28 7.12 -6.16
C GLY A 10 -15.10 6.51 -7.31
N SER A 11 -15.39 5.20 -7.21
CA SER A 11 -16.12 4.38 -8.19
C SER A 11 -15.38 4.06 -9.50
N ILE A 12 -14.15 4.55 -9.71
CA ILE A 12 -13.35 4.18 -10.90
C ILE A 12 -13.03 2.70 -10.84
N ARG A 13 -13.41 1.97 -11.87
CA ARG A 13 -13.08 0.54 -12.03
C ARG A 13 -11.61 0.40 -12.43
N LEU A 14 -10.90 -0.45 -11.71
CA LEU A 14 -9.52 -0.80 -12.01
C LEU A 14 -9.46 -2.01 -12.94
N ALA A 15 -8.56 -1.96 -13.92
CA ALA A 15 -8.25 -3.13 -14.72
C ALA A 15 -7.73 -4.26 -13.82
N ALA A 16 -8.16 -5.48 -14.11
CA ALA A 16 -7.74 -6.65 -13.34
C ALA A 16 -6.28 -7.01 -13.62
N ALA A 17 -5.63 -7.57 -12.61
CA ALA A 17 -4.32 -8.19 -12.80
C ALA A 17 -4.40 -9.37 -13.78
N PRO A 18 -3.28 -9.74 -14.44
CA PRO A 18 -3.19 -10.98 -15.17
C PRO A 18 -3.58 -12.19 -14.29
N THR A 19 -4.05 -13.27 -14.92
CA THR A 19 -4.45 -14.50 -14.24
C THR A 19 -3.37 -14.99 -13.27
N GLY A 20 -3.77 -15.30 -12.02
CA GLY A 20 -2.88 -15.84 -10.98
C GLY A 20 -2.64 -14.91 -9.79
N THR A 21 -3.03 -13.66 -9.84
CA THR A 21 -2.99 -12.76 -8.68
C THR A 21 -4.36 -12.67 -8.02
N ARG A 22 -4.40 -12.83 -6.71
CA ARG A 22 -5.61 -12.65 -5.91
C ARG A 22 -5.79 -11.16 -5.63
N PRO A 23 -6.85 -10.48 -6.11
CA PRO A 23 -7.07 -9.09 -5.77
C PRO A 23 -7.49 -8.98 -4.30
N THR A 24 -6.92 -8.05 -3.55
CA THR A 24 -7.43 -7.63 -2.24
C THR A 24 -8.91 -7.29 -2.38
N SER A 25 -9.78 -7.93 -1.58
CA SER A 25 -11.22 -7.72 -1.70
C SER A 25 -11.61 -6.29 -1.35
N ASP A 26 -12.65 -5.74 -2.00
CA ASP A 26 -13.16 -4.41 -1.69
C ASP A 26 -13.48 -4.25 -0.20
N ARG A 27 -13.98 -5.31 0.47
CA ARG A 27 -14.27 -5.32 1.91
C ARG A 27 -13.03 -5.16 2.78
N VAL A 28 -11.94 -5.85 2.45
CA VAL A 28 -10.66 -5.73 3.17
C VAL A 28 -10.13 -4.31 2.99
N LYS A 29 -10.12 -3.82 1.75
CA LYS A 29 -9.68 -2.48 1.42
C LYS A 29 -10.48 -1.41 2.17
N GLU A 30 -11.82 -1.48 2.18
CA GLU A 30 -12.68 -0.57 2.96
C GLU A 30 -12.31 -0.55 4.44
N SER A 31 -12.12 -1.71 5.05
CA SER A 31 -11.79 -1.79 6.48
C SER A 31 -10.40 -1.26 6.80
N VAL A 32 -9.41 -1.51 5.94
CA VAL A 32 -8.05 -0.97 6.09
C VAL A 32 -8.11 0.56 6.01
N PHE A 33 -8.72 1.09 4.96
CA PHE A 33 -8.77 2.54 4.75
C PHE A 33 -9.60 3.27 5.81
N ALA A 34 -10.70 2.68 6.31
CA ALA A 34 -11.43 3.23 7.45
C ALA A 34 -10.56 3.36 8.71
N SER A 35 -9.68 2.38 8.97
CA SER A 35 -8.73 2.44 10.09
C SER A 35 -7.68 3.53 9.88
N LEU A 36 -7.15 3.66 8.66
CA LEU A 36 -6.14 4.68 8.31
C LEU A 36 -6.73 6.10 8.35
N GLU A 37 -7.98 6.28 7.90
CA GLU A 37 -8.69 7.58 8.01
C GLU A 37 -8.92 7.97 9.47
N ALA A 38 -9.38 7.02 10.31
CA ALA A 38 -9.56 7.27 11.74
C ALA A 38 -8.24 7.64 12.44
N ALA A 39 -7.10 7.17 11.93
CA ALA A 39 -5.77 7.53 12.40
C ALA A 39 -5.24 8.86 11.81
N GLY A 40 -5.93 9.46 10.85
CA GLY A 40 -5.44 10.65 10.12
C GLY A 40 -4.20 10.39 9.26
N ALA A 41 -4.00 9.13 8.83
CA ALA A 41 -2.73 8.68 8.22
C ALA A 41 -2.72 8.79 6.69
N ILE A 42 -3.76 9.34 6.05
CA ILE A 42 -3.87 9.37 4.58
C ILE A 42 -3.68 10.77 4.04
N GLU A 43 -4.38 11.74 4.62
CA GLU A 43 -4.37 13.11 4.10
C GLU A 43 -2.96 13.71 4.15
N ASN A 44 -2.50 14.24 3.01
CA ASN A 44 -1.15 14.79 2.83
C ASN A 44 0.01 13.79 3.04
N ALA A 45 -0.25 12.48 3.09
CA ALA A 45 0.76 11.45 3.27
C ALA A 45 1.60 11.23 2.00
N ASP A 46 2.91 11.07 2.16
CA ASP A 46 3.78 10.47 1.16
C ASP A 46 3.66 8.93 1.26
N VAL A 47 3.11 8.29 0.22
CA VAL A 47 2.72 6.87 0.24
C VAL A 47 3.69 6.02 -0.57
N LEU A 48 4.04 4.84 -0.04
CA LEU A 48 4.77 3.79 -0.74
C LEU A 48 3.91 2.53 -0.82
N ASP A 49 3.79 1.94 -2.02
CA ASP A 49 3.15 0.65 -2.28
C ASP A 49 4.19 -0.32 -2.83
N LEU A 50 4.66 -1.26 -2.00
CA LEU A 50 5.85 -2.09 -2.27
C LEU A 50 5.59 -3.31 -3.15
N PHE A 51 4.37 -3.77 -3.24
CA PHE A 51 3.93 -4.89 -4.08
C PHE A 51 2.66 -4.46 -4.79
N ALA A 52 2.78 -3.43 -5.62
CA ALA A 52 1.66 -2.63 -6.08
C ALA A 52 0.63 -3.41 -6.91
N GLY A 53 1.05 -4.48 -7.61
CA GLY A 53 0.14 -5.26 -8.43
C GLY A 53 -0.62 -4.40 -9.44
N THR A 54 -1.91 -4.19 -9.19
CA THR A 54 -2.76 -3.30 -10.00
C THR A 54 -2.72 -1.83 -9.56
N GLY A 55 -2.01 -1.51 -8.48
CA GLY A 55 -1.98 -0.20 -7.85
C GLY A 55 -3.17 0.09 -6.93
N ALA A 56 -3.97 -0.93 -6.58
CA ALA A 56 -5.26 -0.72 -5.92
C ALA A 56 -5.16 -0.01 -4.56
N LEU A 57 -4.12 -0.28 -3.75
CA LEU A 57 -3.93 0.35 -2.44
C LEU A 57 -3.36 1.77 -2.57
N GLY A 58 -2.26 1.93 -3.31
CA GLY A 58 -1.65 3.24 -3.51
C GLY A 58 -2.57 4.24 -4.20
N LEU A 59 -3.32 3.82 -5.24
CA LEU A 59 -4.27 4.67 -5.95
C LEU A 59 -5.49 5.03 -5.11
N GLU A 60 -5.96 4.12 -4.22
CA GLU A 60 -7.00 4.43 -3.24
C GLU A 60 -6.53 5.52 -2.27
N ALA A 61 -5.28 5.43 -1.77
CA ALA A 61 -4.71 6.45 -0.90
C ALA A 61 -4.67 7.83 -1.58
N LEU A 62 -4.24 7.91 -2.85
CA LEU A 62 -4.28 9.16 -3.61
C LEU A 62 -5.69 9.71 -3.78
N SER A 63 -6.66 8.84 -4.05
CA SER A 63 -8.06 9.23 -4.16
C SER A 63 -8.60 9.86 -2.88
N ARG A 64 -8.08 9.44 -1.73
CA ARG A 64 -8.47 9.93 -0.38
C ARG A 64 -7.60 11.07 0.13
N GLY A 65 -6.76 11.68 -0.70
CA GLY A 65 -6.03 12.89 -0.35
C GLY A 65 -4.56 12.70 0.02
N ALA A 66 -3.96 11.54 -0.26
CA ALA A 66 -2.52 11.39 -0.13
C ALA A 66 -1.77 12.36 -1.06
N LYS A 67 -0.64 12.86 -0.60
CA LYS A 67 0.15 13.89 -1.28
C LYS A 67 0.92 13.34 -2.47
N SER A 68 1.45 12.12 -2.35
CA SER A 68 2.24 11.47 -3.39
C SER A 68 2.17 9.95 -3.30
N LEU A 69 2.51 9.27 -4.40
CA LEU A 69 2.61 7.81 -4.46
C LEU A 69 3.91 7.40 -5.15
N VAL A 70 4.64 6.48 -4.49
CA VAL A 70 5.64 5.64 -5.14
C VAL A 70 5.11 4.20 -5.13
N ALA A 71 4.97 3.58 -6.29
CA ALA A 71 4.48 2.20 -6.44
C ALA A 71 5.58 1.33 -7.06
N ILE A 72 5.88 0.22 -6.42
CA ILE A 72 6.93 -0.73 -6.81
C ILE A 72 6.29 -2.05 -7.20
N GLU A 73 6.61 -2.52 -8.40
CA GLU A 73 6.13 -3.81 -8.91
C GLU A 73 7.24 -4.50 -9.68
N SER A 74 7.48 -5.77 -9.40
CA SER A 74 8.54 -6.57 -10.03
C SER A 74 8.10 -7.24 -11.33
N ALA A 75 6.80 -7.57 -11.46
CA ALA A 75 6.24 -8.22 -12.63
C ALA A 75 5.82 -7.19 -13.69
N ARG A 76 6.46 -7.21 -14.86
CA ARG A 76 6.16 -6.27 -15.95
C ARG A 76 4.69 -6.29 -16.40
N ALA A 77 4.04 -7.46 -16.36
CA ALA A 77 2.64 -7.57 -16.74
C ALA A 77 1.72 -6.82 -15.74
N ALA A 78 1.97 -6.96 -14.43
CA ALA A 78 1.25 -6.24 -13.38
C ALA A 78 1.55 -4.74 -13.42
N LEU A 79 2.82 -4.36 -13.62
CA LEU A 79 3.23 -2.97 -13.81
C LEU A 79 2.43 -2.27 -14.92
N ASN A 80 2.27 -2.93 -16.08
CA ASN A 80 1.50 -2.36 -17.20
C ASN A 80 0.03 -2.10 -16.81
N VAL A 81 -0.55 -2.98 -15.98
CA VAL A 81 -1.91 -2.78 -15.45
C VAL A 81 -1.92 -1.62 -14.45
N CYS A 82 -0.93 -1.55 -13.56
CA CYS A 82 -0.78 -0.43 -12.62
C CYS A 82 -0.67 0.92 -13.36
N LEU A 83 0.15 1.01 -14.40
CA LEU A 83 0.28 2.21 -15.24
C LEU A 83 -1.04 2.61 -15.92
N LYS A 84 -1.80 1.64 -16.44
CA LYS A 84 -3.14 1.89 -17.00
C LYS A 84 -4.11 2.43 -15.96
N ASN A 85 -4.12 1.82 -14.78
CA ASN A 85 -4.99 2.24 -13.67
C ASN A 85 -4.61 3.63 -13.17
N SER A 86 -3.31 3.90 -13.01
CA SER A 86 -2.81 5.21 -12.59
C SER A 86 -3.18 6.33 -13.56
N ALA A 87 -3.15 6.07 -14.87
CA ALA A 87 -3.60 7.03 -15.85
C ALA A 87 -5.10 7.35 -15.74
N SER A 88 -5.94 6.32 -15.51
CA SER A 88 -7.38 6.50 -15.32
C SER A 88 -7.70 7.28 -14.05
N VAL A 89 -7.06 6.91 -12.92
CA VAL A 89 -7.23 7.61 -11.65
C VAL A 89 -6.67 9.03 -11.72
N GLY A 90 -5.49 9.21 -12.33
CA GLY A 90 -4.88 10.54 -12.53
C GLY A 90 -5.76 11.50 -13.35
N THR A 91 -6.47 10.98 -14.36
CA THR A 91 -7.45 11.77 -15.12
C THR A 91 -8.58 12.25 -14.23
N ALA A 92 -9.15 11.39 -13.38
CA ALA A 92 -10.22 11.75 -12.48
C ALA A 92 -9.76 12.74 -11.40
N LEU A 93 -8.58 12.50 -10.81
CA LEU A 93 -7.98 13.43 -9.84
C LEU A 93 -7.76 14.82 -10.47
N SER A 94 -7.25 14.87 -11.71
CA SER A 94 -7.05 16.13 -12.43
C SER A 94 -8.35 16.85 -12.72
N ALA A 95 -9.42 16.14 -13.06
CA ALA A 95 -10.75 16.70 -13.24
C ALA A 95 -11.33 17.28 -11.93
N ALA A 96 -10.95 16.71 -10.79
CA ALA A 96 -11.30 17.19 -9.45
C ALA A 96 -10.34 18.29 -8.93
N GLY A 97 -9.39 18.77 -9.75
CA GLY A 97 -8.42 19.81 -9.37
C GLY A 97 -7.18 19.32 -8.62
N ALA A 98 -7.00 18.00 -8.45
CA ALA A 98 -5.85 17.42 -7.77
C ALA A 98 -4.86 16.79 -8.78
N ARG A 99 -3.56 16.99 -8.58
CA ARG A 99 -2.50 16.41 -9.43
C ARG A 99 -1.35 15.87 -8.59
N PRO A 100 -1.60 14.88 -7.73
CA PRO A 100 -0.54 14.32 -6.89
C PRO A 100 0.51 13.61 -7.75
N PRO A 101 1.82 13.77 -7.44
CA PRO A 101 2.88 13.03 -8.09
C PRO A 101 2.69 11.51 -7.91
N MET A 102 2.82 10.76 -9.03
CA MET A 102 2.78 9.30 -9.05
C MET A 102 4.05 8.78 -9.72
N GLU A 103 4.83 7.99 -9.01
CA GLU A 103 6.03 7.34 -9.51
C GLU A 103 5.84 5.83 -9.47
N ILE A 104 5.74 5.18 -10.64
CA ILE A 104 5.50 3.74 -10.77
C ILE A 104 6.75 3.11 -11.37
N LYS A 105 7.37 2.17 -10.62
CA LYS A 105 8.68 1.60 -10.96
C LYS A 105 8.63 0.10 -11.12
N LEU A 106 9.30 -0.40 -12.16
CA LEU A 106 9.65 -1.80 -12.27
C LEU A 106 10.88 -2.07 -11.40
N SER A 107 10.68 -2.67 -10.25
CA SER A 107 11.76 -3.01 -9.32
C SER A 107 11.33 -4.12 -8.38
N ASP A 108 12.30 -4.86 -7.87
CA ASP A 108 12.13 -5.68 -6.68
C ASP A 108 11.97 -4.78 -5.45
N ALA A 109 11.06 -5.16 -4.53
CA ALA A 109 10.75 -4.38 -3.33
C ALA A 109 11.97 -4.20 -2.41
N PHE A 110 12.76 -5.25 -2.19
CA PHE A 110 13.95 -5.19 -1.34
C PHE A 110 15.09 -4.41 -1.99
N ALA A 111 15.25 -4.52 -3.31
CA ALA A 111 16.23 -3.72 -4.06
C ALA A 111 15.87 -2.22 -3.97
N PHE A 112 14.59 -1.86 -4.06
CA PHE A 112 14.13 -0.49 -3.85
C PHE A 112 14.40 -0.03 -2.41
N LEU A 113 14.01 -0.82 -1.41
CA LEU A 113 14.24 -0.49 0.01
C LEU A 113 15.71 -0.32 0.37
N ALA A 114 16.61 -1.07 -0.30
CA ALA A 114 18.05 -0.96 -0.09
C ALA A 114 18.68 0.31 -0.69
N SER A 115 18.03 0.93 -1.67
CA SER A 115 18.57 2.07 -2.43
C SER A 115 17.87 3.39 -2.18
N THR A 116 16.65 3.37 -1.64
CA THR A 116 15.87 4.59 -1.42
C THR A 116 16.39 5.38 -0.22
N THR A 117 16.43 6.70 -0.39
CA THR A 117 16.66 7.67 0.71
C THR A 117 15.39 8.45 1.04
N LYS A 118 14.27 8.13 0.35
CA LYS A 118 12.99 8.77 0.63
C LYS A 118 12.39 8.20 1.92
N GLU A 119 11.72 9.06 2.67
CA GLU A 119 10.90 8.66 3.82
C GLU A 119 9.42 8.78 3.48
N PHE A 120 8.61 7.94 4.13
CA PHE A 120 7.19 7.84 3.86
C PHE A 120 6.36 7.93 5.15
N ASP A 121 5.14 8.43 5.03
CA ASP A 121 4.17 8.48 6.13
C ASP A 121 3.33 7.19 6.19
N LEU A 122 3.08 6.59 5.02
CA LEU A 122 2.27 5.38 4.90
C LEU A 122 2.90 4.41 3.90
N VAL A 123 3.13 3.18 4.33
CA VAL A 123 3.69 2.12 3.49
C VAL A 123 2.72 0.95 3.44
N PHE A 124 2.42 0.46 2.23
CA PHE A 124 1.68 -0.78 1.99
C PHE A 124 2.63 -1.88 1.52
N ALA A 125 2.40 -3.10 1.97
CA ALA A 125 3.00 -4.30 1.40
C ALA A 125 2.00 -5.47 1.43
N ASP A 126 1.76 -6.05 0.25
CA ASP A 126 0.99 -7.27 0.04
C ASP A 126 1.87 -8.30 -0.71
N PRO A 127 2.90 -8.85 -0.02
CA PRO A 127 3.81 -9.80 -0.63
C PRO A 127 3.08 -11.11 -0.97
N PRO A 128 3.57 -11.89 -1.97
CA PRO A 128 3.08 -13.25 -2.19
C PRO A 128 3.15 -14.10 -0.91
N TYR A 129 2.08 -14.86 -0.62
CA TYR A 129 1.91 -15.59 0.66
C TYR A 129 2.91 -16.72 0.92
N ASP A 130 3.61 -17.18 -0.09
CA ASP A 130 4.67 -18.19 -0.02
C ASP A 130 6.04 -17.62 0.43
N LEU A 131 6.14 -16.30 0.55
CA LEU A 131 7.37 -15.64 0.97
C LEU A 131 7.35 -15.35 2.48
N ASP A 132 8.28 -15.98 3.20
CA ASP A 132 8.55 -15.61 4.60
C ASP A 132 9.41 -14.34 4.68
N VAL A 133 8.77 -13.20 4.46
CA VAL A 133 9.46 -11.90 4.36
C VAL A 133 9.00 -10.86 5.38
N ALA A 134 8.01 -11.20 6.20
CA ALA A 134 7.34 -10.24 7.11
C ALA A 134 8.34 -9.52 8.04
N GLY A 135 9.24 -10.27 8.70
CA GLY A 135 10.25 -9.70 9.59
C GLY A 135 11.24 -8.79 8.86
N LYS A 136 11.71 -9.22 7.67
CA LYS A 136 12.62 -8.41 6.84
C LYS A 136 11.94 -7.15 6.32
N LEU A 137 10.66 -7.24 5.94
CA LEU A 137 9.89 -6.07 5.51
C LEU A 137 9.74 -5.06 6.66
N LEU A 138 9.35 -5.53 7.85
CA LEU A 138 9.21 -4.67 9.02
C LEU A 138 10.52 -3.93 9.33
N GLU A 139 11.66 -4.64 9.31
CA GLU A 139 12.99 -4.04 9.51
C GLU A 139 13.30 -2.96 8.48
N ARG A 140 13.15 -3.28 7.19
CA ARG A 140 13.51 -2.37 6.10
C ARG A 140 12.57 -1.17 6.00
N VAL A 141 11.27 -1.40 6.18
CA VAL A 141 10.26 -0.34 6.17
C VAL A 141 10.44 0.57 7.39
N GLY A 142 10.75 0.01 8.57
CA GLY A 142 11.01 0.81 9.77
C GLY A 142 12.14 1.84 9.60
N ALA A 143 13.11 1.58 8.71
CA ALA A 143 14.21 2.51 8.43
C ALA A 143 13.83 3.69 7.52
N ILE A 144 12.70 3.62 6.81
CA ILE A 144 12.22 4.65 5.87
C ILE A 144 10.85 5.22 6.25
N LEU A 145 10.29 4.77 7.36
CA LEU A 145 9.02 5.26 7.87
C LEU A 145 9.27 6.50 8.75
N ARG A 146 8.53 7.57 8.52
CA ARG A 146 8.60 8.77 9.36
C ARG A 146 8.07 8.49 10.77
N PRO A 147 8.45 9.27 11.79
CA PRO A 147 7.86 9.18 13.12
C PRO A 147 6.33 9.23 13.07
N ASN A 148 5.65 8.34 13.77
CA ASN A 148 4.21 8.10 13.74
C ASN A 148 3.65 7.57 12.40
N GLY A 149 4.50 7.31 11.42
CA GLY A 149 4.10 6.69 10.15
C GLY A 149 3.56 5.27 10.35
N LEU A 150 2.73 4.82 9.41
CA LEU A 150 2.07 3.52 9.45
C LEU A 150 2.58 2.59 8.35
N PHE A 151 2.80 1.34 8.74
CA PHE A 151 3.10 0.24 7.81
C PHE A 151 1.97 -0.78 7.83
N VAL A 152 1.30 -0.94 6.69
CA VAL A 152 0.21 -1.91 6.47
C VAL A 152 0.79 -3.12 5.76
N LEU A 153 0.75 -4.27 6.43
CA LEU A 153 1.27 -5.54 5.91
C LEU A 153 0.13 -6.55 5.79
N GLU A 154 -0.12 -7.02 4.57
CA GLU A 154 -1.06 -8.12 4.30
C GLU A 154 -0.29 -9.45 4.29
N LEU A 155 -0.82 -10.45 4.97
CA LEU A 155 -0.25 -11.80 5.08
C LEU A 155 -1.35 -12.87 4.98
N SER A 156 -0.96 -14.12 4.81
CA SER A 156 -1.84 -15.25 5.06
C SER A 156 -2.32 -15.23 6.51
N SER A 157 -3.60 -15.54 6.75
CA SER A 157 -4.15 -15.65 8.13
C SER A 157 -3.43 -16.70 8.98
N LYS A 158 -2.72 -17.65 8.35
CA LYS A 158 -1.94 -18.70 9.00
C LYS A 158 -0.48 -18.30 9.27
N ALA A 159 -0.01 -17.20 8.69
CA ALA A 159 1.35 -16.72 8.91
C ALA A 159 1.53 -16.27 10.36
N GLU A 160 2.72 -16.48 10.92
CA GLU A 160 3.08 -15.89 12.22
C GLU A 160 3.28 -14.38 12.07
N ASN A 161 3.00 -13.64 13.15
CA ASN A 161 3.30 -12.21 13.18
C ASN A 161 4.81 -12.02 13.29
N PRO A 162 5.40 -11.06 12.57
CA PRO A 162 6.81 -10.75 12.74
C PRO A 162 7.08 -10.24 14.18
N ALA A 163 8.27 -10.53 14.70
CA ALA A 163 8.71 -9.97 15.97
C ALA A 163 8.76 -8.44 15.88
N LEU A 164 8.24 -7.76 16.91
CA LEU A 164 8.28 -6.31 16.97
C LEU A 164 9.72 -5.81 17.09
N LEU A 165 10.03 -4.78 16.36
CA LEU A 165 11.30 -4.08 16.46
C LEU A 165 11.22 -2.98 17.52
N LYS A 166 12.38 -2.62 18.09
CA LYS A 166 12.46 -1.47 18.99
C LYS A 166 11.97 -0.21 18.27
N GLY A 167 11.05 0.52 18.89
CA GLY A 167 10.46 1.72 18.30
C GLY A 167 9.29 1.43 17.34
N THR A 168 8.78 0.19 17.31
CA THR A 168 7.56 -0.14 16.57
C THR A 168 6.52 -0.74 17.51
N GLU A 169 5.25 -0.50 17.22
CA GLU A 169 4.11 -1.15 17.88
C GLU A 169 3.17 -1.77 16.85
N LEU A 170 2.55 -2.88 17.21
CA LEU A 170 1.43 -3.43 16.45
C LEU A 170 0.17 -2.61 16.83
N TRP A 171 -0.21 -1.69 15.95
CA TRP A 171 -1.34 -0.78 16.19
C TRP A 171 -2.69 -1.44 15.91
N SER A 172 -2.75 -2.36 14.93
CA SER A 172 -3.99 -3.07 14.58
C SER A 172 -3.69 -4.42 13.94
N GLU A 173 -4.50 -5.41 14.28
CA GLU A 173 -4.54 -6.72 13.61
C GLU A 173 -5.97 -7.07 13.28
N LYS A 174 -6.23 -7.46 12.03
CA LYS A 174 -7.55 -7.89 11.57
C LYS A 174 -7.43 -9.09 10.62
N VAL A 175 -8.33 -10.05 10.79
CA VAL A 175 -8.37 -11.27 9.96
C VAL A 175 -9.64 -11.29 9.12
N TYR A 176 -9.49 -11.59 7.82
CA TYR A 176 -10.55 -11.65 6.83
C TYR A 176 -10.42 -12.94 6.01
N GLY A 177 -11.04 -14.02 6.49
CA GLY A 177 -10.89 -15.34 5.86
C GLY A 177 -9.42 -15.80 5.86
N ASP A 178 -8.84 -15.96 4.68
CA ASP A 178 -7.44 -16.40 4.52
C ASP A 178 -6.42 -15.26 4.56
N THR A 179 -6.87 -14.02 4.74
CA THR A 179 -6.04 -12.83 4.78
C THR A 179 -5.97 -12.26 6.19
N LYS A 180 -4.78 -11.88 6.64
CA LYS A 180 -4.52 -11.12 7.85
C LYS A 180 -3.87 -9.80 7.48
N VAL A 181 -4.37 -8.70 8.04
CA VAL A 181 -3.79 -7.37 7.87
C VAL A 181 -3.26 -6.89 9.21
N LEU A 182 -1.97 -6.60 9.23
CA LEU A 182 -1.27 -6.01 10.37
C LEU A 182 -0.96 -4.55 10.04
N ILE A 183 -1.20 -3.65 10.98
CA ILE A 183 -0.79 -2.26 10.87
C ILE A 183 0.20 -1.99 12.00
N PHE A 184 1.42 -1.65 11.63
CA PHE A 184 2.47 -1.24 12.56
C PHE A 184 2.60 0.28 12.55
N ARG A 185 2.94 0.85 13.71
CA ARG A 185 3.29 2.27 13.85
C ARG A 185 4.73 2.39 14.29
N LEU A 186 5.46 3.34 13.68
CA LEU A 186 6.76 3.77 14.19
C LEU A 186 6.52 4.77 15.33
N THR A 187 6.88 4.38 16.56
CA THR A 187 6.75 5.28 17.72
C THR A 187 7.86 6.35 17.68
N ALA A 188 7.52 7.58 18.00
CA ALA A 188 8.52 8.63 18.17
C ALA A 188 9.51 8.23 19.29
N GLN A 189 10.81 8.32 19.00
CA GLN A 189 11.85 8.15 20.01
C GLN A 189 11.98 9.41 20.86
#